data_9c6219efdb8a62af9e9eb1e9f0ff1f00
#
_entry.id   9c6219efdb8a62af9e9eb1e9f0ff1f00
#
_cell.length_a   1.000
_cell.length_b   1.000
_cell.length_c   1.000
_cell.angle_alpha   90.00
_cell.angle_beta   90.00
_cell.angle_gamma   90.00
#
_symmetry.space_group_name_H-M   'P 1'
#
loop_
_entity.id
_entity.type
_entity.pdbx_description
1 polymer ?
#
loop_
_entity_poly.entity_id
_entity_poly.type
_entity_poly.pdbx_seq_one_letter_code
_entity_poly.pdbx_strand_id
1 'polypeptide(L)'
;IAIPPTETSFTKHFAKIPRETEVIYHVMVGPAVLTFVKEMGEFFGPSRPEIFGFIDSLEAVDLASPGLEFLEGTYFWEGHPRYAQEDQSEFDKLYPETVGVDENGASVSDPKDVSTYAHMFGCWETLYVVKAGMEAAGYAGPEDRAKLIEAVEAMTDMPHSMEHPQGAKVFNGKTHQVFGHQYITKVTDGKLMLVHTTSIEDTLYPDEVDYTTQSF
;
A
#
# COMPACT_ATOMS: atom_id res chain seq x y z
N ILE A 1 -15.47 3.67 15.16
CA ILE A 1 -15.94 2.48 15.91
C ILE A 1 -14.75 1.53 16.03
N ALA A 2 -14.33 1.22 17.25
CA ALA A 2 -13.31 0.19 17.48
C ALA A 2 -13.97 -1.19 17.42
N ILE A 3 -13.39 -2.10 16.65
CA ILE A 3 -13.89 -3.48 16.46
C ILE A 3 -12.79 -4.44 16.92
N PRO A 4 -13.09 -5.43 17.79
CA PRO A 4 -12.11 -6.41 18.21
C PRO A 4 -11.54 -7.21 17.01
N PRO A 5 -10.25 -7.55 17.00
CA PRO A 5 -9.65 -8.32 15.90
C PRO A 5 -10.24 -9.73 15.72
N THR A 6 -10.92 -10.24 16.74
CA THR A 6 -11.57 -11.56 16.73
C THR A 6 -13.01 -11.52 16.22
N GLU A 7 -13.48 -10.36 15.78
CA GLU A 7 -14.86 -10.22 15.29
C GLU A 7 -15.03 -10.93 13.94
N THR A 8 -16.07 -11.73 13.86
CA THR A 8 -16.37 -12.53 12.66
C THR A 8 -17.68 -12.11 11.98
N SER A 9 -18.45 -11.19 12.59
CA SER A 9 -19.64 -10.59 11.99
C SER A 9 -19.79 -9.14 12.45
N PHE A 10 -20.08 -8.26 11.53
CA PHE A 10 -20.03 -6.82 11.72
C PHE A 10 -21.40 -6.16 11.79
N THR A 11 -22.48 -6.86 11.45
CA THR A 11 -23.84 -6.31 11.35
C THR A 11 -24.28 -5.56 12.62
N LYS A 12 -23.91 -6.04 13.83
CA LYS A 12 -24.22 -5.37 15.09
C LYS A 12 -23.57 -3.98 15.25
N HIS A 13 -22.50 -3.72 14.49
CA HIS A 13 -21.80 -2.45 14.51
C HIS A 13 -22.43 -1.45 13.53
N PHE A 14 -23.06 -1.92 12.47
CA PHE A 14 -23.64 -1.07 11.42
C PHE A 14 -24.83 -0.24 11.95
N ALA A 15 -25.57 -0.78 12.89
CA ALA A 15 -26.65 -0.02 13.55
C ALA A 15 -26.16 1.23 14.32
N LYS A 16 -24.85 1.35 14.56
CA LYS A 16 -24.23 2.51 15.22
C LYS A 16 -23.74 3.56 14.22
N ILE A 17 -23.76 3.25 12.92
CA ILE A 17 -23.34 4.16 11.87
C ILE A 17 -24.47 5.14 11.61
N PRO A 18 -24.24 6.47 11.69
CA PRO A 18 -25.25 7.46 11.35
C PRO A 18 -25.74 7.27 9.92
N ARG A 19 -27.04 7.52 9.71
CA ARG A 19 -27.66 7.30 8.38
C ARG A 19 -27.17 8.27 7.30
N GLU A 20 -26.66 9.41 7.71
CA GLU A 20 -26.06 10.44 6.88
C GLU A 20 -24.59 10.18 6.54
N THR A 21 -24.02 9.05 6.96
CA THR A 21 -22.64 8.68 6.63
C THR A 21 -22.52 8.42 5.13
N GLU A 22 -21.66 9.18 4.48
CA GLU A 22 -21.38 9.06 3.05
C GLU A 22 -20.21 8.11 2.77
N VAL A 23 -19.19 8.14 3.64
CA VAL A 23 -17.96 7.34 3.47
C VAL A 23 -17.60 6.64 4.77
N ILE A 24 -17.15 5.40 4.67
CA ILE A 24 -16.56 4.65 5.78
C ILE A 24 -15.11 4.34 5.43
N TYR A 25 -14.19 4.91 6.22
CA TYR A 25 -12.79 4.53 6.17
C TYR A 25 -12.50 3.41 7.16
N HIS A 26 -11.84 2.35 6.70
CA HIS A 26 -11.44 1.25 7.57
C HIS A 26 -9.94 0.91 7.43
N VAL A 27 -9.34 0.46 8.52
CA VAL A 27 -7.96 -0.02 8.60
C VAL A 27 -7.96 -1.49 9.05
N MET A 28 -8.81 -2.29 8.40
CA MET A 28 -8.88 -3.72 8.67
C MET A 28 -7.92 -4.46 7.73
N VAL A 29 -7.33 -5.53 8.23
CA VAL A 29 -6.37 -6.35 7.49
C VAL A 29 -6.87 -7.79 7.42
N GLY A 30 -6.63 -8.45 6.29
CA GLY A 30 -6.93 -9.85 6.10
C GLY A 30 -8.40 -10.18 5.77
N PRO A 31 -8.80 -11.46 5.80
CA PRO A 31 -10.08 -11.95 5.26
C PRO A 31 -11.34 -11.36 5.90
N ALA A 32 -11.22 -10.81 7.12
CA ALA A 32 -12.33 -10.16 7.79
C ALA A 32 -12.94 -8.99 7.00
N VAL A 33 -12.14 -8.34 6.16
CA VAL A 33 -12.61 -7.26 5.28
C VAL A 33 -13.63 -7.75 4.27
N LEU A 34 -13.46 -8.94 3.71
CA LEU A 34 -14.42 -9.52 2.77
C LEU A 34 -15.81 -9.68 3.44
N THR A 35 -15.81 -10.22 4.67
CA THR A 35 -17.05 -10.33 5.45
C THR A 35 -17.65 -8.96 5.74
N PHE A 36 -16.83 -8.00 6.16
CA PHE A 36 -17.25 -6.63 6.46
C PHE A 36 -17.93 -5.97 5.24
N VAL A 37 -17.29 -5.97 4.09
CA VAL A 37 -17.83 -5.34 2.87
C VAL A 37 -19.10 -6.02 2.40
N LYS A 38 -19.13 -7.36 2.45
CA LYS A 38 -20.32 -8.15 2.10
C LYS A 38 -21.50 -7.82 3.01
N GLU A 39 -21.31 -7.91 4.32
CA GLU A 39 -22.36 -7.61 5.31
C GLU A 39 -22.84 -6.14 5.22
N MET A 40 -21.94 -5.20 4.89
CA MET A 40 -22.30 -3.80 4.61
C MET A 40 -23.28 -3.69 3.44
N GLY A 41 -22.98 -4.37 2.33
CA GLY A 41 -23.88 -4.42 1.17
C GLY A 41 -25.24 -5.02 1.52
N GLU A 42 -25.26 -6.11 2.28
CA GLU A 42 -26.49 -6.78 2.73
C GLU A 42 -27.32 -5.90 3.69
N PHE A 43 -26.66 -5.16 4.60
CA PHE A 43 -27.34 -4.34 5.62
C PHE A 43 -27.90 -3.02 5.03
N PHE A 44 -27.13 -2.31 4.24
CA PHE A 44 -27.48 -0.99 3.72
C PHE A 44 -28.12 -1.03 2.33
N GLY A 45 -27.91 -2.10 1.56
CA GLY A 45 -28.39 -2.23 0.21
C GLY A 45 -27.92 -1.06 -0.69
N PRO A 46 -28.86 -0.47 -1.49
CA PRO A 46 -28.53 0.65 -2.38
C PRO A 46 -28.07 1.94 -1.66
N SER A 47 -28.29 2.03 -0.35
CA SER A 47 -27.88 3.17 0.50
C SER A 47 -26.56 2.92 1.22
N ARG A 48 -25.78 1.92 0.77
CA ARG A 48 -24.47 1.63 1.34
C ARG A 48 -23.55 2.86 1.22
N PRO A 49 -22.93 3.31 2.32
CA PRO A 49 -21.87 4.29 2.24
C PRO A 49 -20.73 3.83 1.33
N GLU A 50 -20.02 4.76 0.72
CA GLU A 50 -18.76 4.43 0.04
C GLU A 50 -17.78 3.81 1.04
N ILE A 51 -17.08 2.77 0.62
CA ILE A 51 -16.09 2.09 1.46
C ILE A 51 -14.71 2.46 0.97
N PHE A 52 -13.87 2.94 1.87
CA PHE A 52 -12.48 3.27 1.62
C PHE A 52 -11.60 2.49 2.60
N GLY A 53 -10.73 1.63 2.08
CA GLY A 53 -9.91 0.73 2.85
C GLY A 53 -8.42 0.86 2.58
N PHE A 54 -7.65 0.06 3.28
CA PHE A 54 -6.23 -0.12 3.06
C PHE A 54 -5.99 -1.39 2.23
N ILE A 55 -5.08 -1.34 1.28
CA ILE A 55 -4.89 -2.43 0.29
C ILE A 55 -4.49 -3.77 0.90
N ASP A 56 -3.81 -3.77 2.06
CA ASP A 56 -3.46 -5.00 2.77
C ASP A 56 -4.68 -5.85 3.13
N SER A 57 -5.87 -5.25 3.10
CA SER A 57 -7.13 -5.96 3.26
C SER A 57 -7.38 -6.98 2.14
N LEU A 58 -6.78 -6.77 0.98
CA LEU A 58 -6.94 -7.59 -0.23
C LEU A 58 -5.67 -8.37 -0.57
N GLU A 59 -4.74 -8.50 0.37
CA GLU A 59 -3.59 -9.39 0.18
C GLU A 59 -4.05 -10.82 -0.09
N ALA A 60 -3.43 -11.46 -1.07
CA ALA A 60 -3.76 -12.80 -1.51
C ALA A 60 -5.24 -12.98 -1.92
N VAL A 61 -5.91 -11.92 -2.40
CA VAL A 61 -7.26 -11.97 -2.95
C VAL A 61 -7.20 -11.75 -4.45
N ASP A 62 -7.60 -12.76 -5.21
CA ASP A 62 -7.88 -12.61 -6.64
C ASP A 62 -9.27 -12.00 -6.82
N LEU A 63 -9.30 -10.71 -7.15
CA LEU A 63 -10.55 -9.95 -7.30
C LEU A 63 -11.43 -10.42 -8.46
N ALA A 64 -10.86 -11.14 -9.44
CA ALA A 64 -11.62 -11.73 -10.55
C ALA A 64 -12.33 -13.02 -10.16
N SER A 65 -12.08 -13.54 -8.94
CA SER A 65 -12.74 -14.76 -8.46
C SER A 65 -14.25 -14.59 -8.34
N PRO A 66 -15.04 -15.58 -8.78
CA PRO A 66 -16.49 -15.56 -8.62
C PRO A 66 -16.93 -15.40 -7.16
N GLY A 67 -17.95 -14.59 -6.93
CA GLY A 67 -18.53 -14.37 -5.60
C GLY A 67 -17.92 -13.19 -4.85
N LEU A 68 -17.04 -12.41 -5.47
CA LEU A 68 -16.46 -11.20 -4.93
C LEU A 68 -17.07 -9.91 -5.50
N GLU A 69 -18.16 -10.01 -6.24
CA GLU A 69 -18.85 -8.87 -6.87
C GLU A 69 -19.31 -7.81 -5.85
N PHE A 70 -19.46 -8.19 -4.57
CA PHE A 70 -19.77 -7.25 -3.49
C PHE A 70 -18.66 -6.22 -3.21
N LEU A 71 -17.43 -6.47 -3.70
CA LEU A 71 -16.31 -5.51 -3.61
C LEU A 71 -16.42 -4.40 -4.64
N GLU A 72 -17.24 -4.56 -5.67
CA GLU A 72 -17.41 -3.56 -6.73
C GLU A 72 -17.72 -2.18 -6.15
N GLY A 73 -17.02 -1.17 -6.65
CA GLY A 73 -17.13 0.20 -6.18
C GLY A 73 -16.37 0.54 -4.90
N THR A 74 -15.71 -0.42 -4.24
CA THR A 74 -14.90 -0.17 -3.03
C THR A 74 -13.58 0.48 -3.42
N TYR A 75 -13.16 1.48 -2.63
CA TYR A 75 -11.90 2.18 -2.81
C TYR A 75 -10.82 1.65 -1.87
N PHE A 76 -9.57 1.70 -2.34
CA PHE A 76 -8.41 1.34 -1.53
C PHE A 76 -7.29 2.36 -1.69
N TRP A 77 -6.58 2.57 -0.59
CA TRP A 77 -5.31 3.27 -0.58
C TRP A 77 -4.18 2.27 -0.75
N GLU A 78 -3.25 2.59 -1.67
CA GLU A 78 -2.09 1.77 -2.00
C GLU A 78 -0.81 2.61 -2.01
N GLY A 79 0.30 2.00 -1.63
CA GLY A 79 1.62 2.59 -1.80
C GLY A 79 2.16 2.41 -3.23
N HIS A 80 1.59 1.49 -4.00
CA HIS A 80 1.95 1.22 -5.39
C HIS A 80 0.75 0.59 -6.12
N PRO A 81 0.34 1.11 -7.29
CA PRO A 81 -0.79 0.56 -8.03
C PRO A 81 -0.53 -0.88 -8.46
N ARG A 82 -1.42 -1.78 -8.12
CA ARG A 82 -1.28 -3.21 -8.40
C ARG A 82 -1.41 -3.55 -9.89
N TYR A 83 -2.27 -2.82 -10.60
CA TYR A 83 -2.59 -3.11 -12.00
C TYR A 83 -1.88 -2.18 -12.97
N ALA A 84 -1.74 -2.69 -14.20
CA ALA A 84 -1.16 -1.97 -15.30
C ALA A 84 -1.73 -0.56 -15.45
N GLN A 85 -0.85 0.42 -15.34
CA GLN A 85 -1.12 1.81 -15.65
C GLN A 85 -0.44 2.17 -17.00
N GLU A 86 -0.84 3.28 -17.60
CA GLU A 86 -0.24 3.72 -18.87
C GLU A 86 1.28 3.90 -18.76
N ASP A 87 1.76 4.32 -17.57
CA ASP A 87 3.17 4.58 -17.27
C ASP A 87 3.81 3.48 -16.40
N GLN A 88 3.57 2.22 -16.71
CA GLN A 88 4.19 1.11 -15.99
C GLN A 88 5.71 1.21 -15.96
N SER A 89 6.28 1.09 -14.77
CA SER A 89 7.73 0.97 -14.59
C SER A 89 8.27 -0.35 -15.15
N GLU A 90 9.58 -0.42 -15.36
CA GLU A 90 10.23 -1.70 -15.71
C GLU A 90 10.03 -2.76 -14.60
N PHE A 91 9.93 -2.34 -13.36
CA PHE A 91 9.64 -3.22 -12.22
C PHE A 91 8.28 -3.89 -12.36
N ASP A 92 7.24 -3.15 -12.75
CA ASP A 92 5.87 -3.68 -12.89
C ASP A 92 5.75 -4.74 -13.98
N LYS A 93 6.67 -4.73 -14.94
CA LYS A 93 6.77 -5.76 -15.98
C LYS A 93 7.61 -6.94 -15.51
N LEU A 94 8.73 -6.66 -14.89
CA LEU A 94 9.69 -7.68 -14.46
C LEU A 94 9.17 -8.53 -13.32
N TYR A 95 8.45 -7.91 -12.36
CA TYR A 95 7.96 -8.62 -11.17
C TYR A 95 7.01 -9.78 -11.52
N PRO A 96 5.91 -9.57 -12.26
CA PRO A 96 5.01 -10.65 -12.64
C PRO A 96 5.70 -11.75 -13.44
N GLU A 97 6.57 -11.37 -14.38
CA GLU A 97 7.33 -12.33 -15.19
C GLU A 97 8.27 -13.19 -14.32
N THR A 98 8.97 -12.56 -13.38
CA THR A 98 9.96 -13.25 -12.52
C THR A 98 9.28 -14.17 -11.50
N VAL A 99 8.18 -13.73 -10.91
CA VAL A 99 7.44 -14.47 -9.88
C VAL A 99 6.50 -15.50 -10.49
N GLY A 100 6.10 -15.31 -11.74
CA GLY A 100 5.16 -16.18 -12.45
C GLY A 100 3.72 -15.96 -12.03
N VAL A 101 3.34 -14.69 -11.86
CA VAL A 101 1.97 -14.27 -11.53
C VAL A 101 1.37 -13.43 -12.66
N ASP A 102 0.06 -13.37 -12.72
CA ASP A 102 -0.67 -12.48 -13.61
C ASP A 102 -0.83 -11.07 -13.00
N GLU A 103 -1.55 -10.21 -13.70
CA GLU A 103 -1.84 -8.84 -13.25
C GLU A 103 -2.67 -8.77 -11.97
N ASN A 104 -3.34 -9.84 -11.57
CA ASN A 104 -4.11 -9.95 -10.34
C ASN A 104 -3.30 -10.55 -9.17
N GLY A 105 -2.06 -10.96 -9.43
CA GLY A 105 -1.20 -11.65 -8.48
C GLY A 105 -1.50 -13.16 -8.40
N ALA A 106 -2.40 -13.70 -9.23
CA ALA A 106 -2.65 -15.13 -9.28
C ALA A 106 -1.49 -15.86 -9.99
N SER A 107 -1.08 -16.99 -9.43
CA SER A 107 -0.03 -17.80 -10.04
C SER A 107 -0.46 -18.32 -11.40
N VAL A 108 0.38 -18.14 -12.40
CA VAL A 108 0.14 -18.67 -13.76
C VAL A 108 0.10 -20.19 -13.77
N SER A 109 0.83 -20.83 -12.85
CA SER A 109 0.91 -22.29 -12.74
C SER A 109 -0.18 -22.91 -11.85
N ASP A 110 -0.65 -22.16 -10.85
CA ASP A 110 -1.75 -22.56 -9.96
C ASP A 110 -2.62 -21.34 -9.61
N PRO A 111 -3.75 -21.13 -10.28
CA PRO A 111 -4.62 -19.97 -10.04
C PRO A 111 -5.22 -19.89 -8.62
N LYS A 112 -5.05 -20.92 -7.79
CA LYS A 112 -5.47 -20.89 -6.39
C LYS A 112 -4.41 -20.30 -5.47
N ASP A 113 -3.18 -20.21 -5.97
CA ASP A 113 -2.06 -19.59 -5.27
C ASP A 113 -1.99 -18.12 -5.71
N VAL A 114 -2.43 -17.23 -4.85
CA VAL A 114 -2.41 -15.79 -5.07
C VAL A 114 -1.28 -15.18 -4.25
N SER A 115 -0.27 -14.70 -4.95
CA SER A 115 0.86 -14.02 -4.31
C SER A 115 0.48 -12.59 -3.96
N THR A 116 0.85 -12.17 -2.76
CA THR A 116 0.71 -10.76 -2.38
C THR A 116 1.69 -9.89 -3.15
N TYR A 117 1.22 -8.71 -3.51
CA TYR A 117 1.99 -7.70 -4.25
C TYR A 117 2.24 -6.45 -3.39
N ALA A 118 1.47 -6.30 -2.30
CA ALA A 118 1.34 -5.05 -1.57
C ALA A 118 2.67 -4.51 -0.98
N HIS A 119 3.60 -5.39 -0.58
CA HIS A 119 4.83 -4.97 0.11
C HIS A 119 6.12 -5.28 -0.66
N MET A 120 6.06 -5.99 -1.77
CA MET A 120 7.27 -6.42 -2.49
C MET A 120 8.10 -5.25 -3.00
N PHE A 121 7.45 -4.22 -3.56
CA PHE A 121 8.13 -3.01 -4.01
C PHE A 121 8.82 -2.27 -2.85
N GLY A 122 8.20 -2.20 -1.66
CA GLY A 122 8.80 -1.58 -0.48
C GLY A 122 10.05 -2.31 0.00
N CYS A 123 10.03 -3.65 0.00
CA CYS A 123 11.22 -4.46 0.29
C CYS A 123 12.32 -4.23 -0.75
N TRP A 124 11.96 -4.22 -2.03
CA TRP A 124 12.87 -3.94 -3.13
C TRP A 124 13.55 -2.58 -2.98
N GLU A 125 12.77 -1.51 -2.83
CA GLU A 125 13.30 -0.15 -2.67
C GLU A 125 14.19 0.00 -1.44
N THR A 126 13.82 -0.62 -0.32
CA THR A 126 14.62 -0.58 0.91
C THR A 126 16.04 -1.12 0.68
N LEU A 127 16.19 -2.19 -0.11
CA LEU A 127 17.51 -2.72 -0.45
C LEU A 127 18.36 -1.71 -1.23
N TYR A 128 17.75 -0.96 -2.15
CA TYR A 128 18.46 0.06 -2.93
C TYR A 128 18.80 1.30 -2.10
N VAL A 129 17.92 1.73 -1.19
CA VAL A 129 18.22 2.81 -0.24
C VAL A 129 19.42 2.43 0.64
N VAL A 130 19.41 1.21 1.20
CA VAL A 130 20.53 0.72 2.02
C VAL A 130 21.81 0.63 1.18
N LYS A 131 21.74 0.08 -0.04
CA LYS A 131 22.89 0.00 -0.96
C LYS A 131 23.46 1.40 -1.23
N ALA A 132 22.64 2.35 -1.62
CA ALA A 132 23.08 3.71 -1.89
C ALA A 132 23.72 4.37 -0.66
N GLY A 133 23.14 4.19 0.51
CA GLY A 133 23.70 4.66 1.79
C GLY A 133 25.07 4.02 2.09
N MET A 134 25.20 2.73 1.91
CA MET A 134 26.48 2.03 2.12
C MET A 134 27.56 2.50 1.14
N GLU A 135 27.22 2.69 -0.13
CA GLU A 135 28.12 3.21 -1.15
C GLU A 135 28.58 4.66 -0.81
N ALA A 136 27.65 5.53 -0.45
CA ALA A 136 27.93 6.91 -0.07
C ALA A 136 28.77 7.01 1.20
N ALA A 137 28.53 6.14 2.18
CA ALA A 137 29.29 6.08 3.44
C ALA A 137 30.67 5.43 3.28
N GLY A 138 30.95 4.74 2.18
CA GLY A 138 32.11 3.86 2.07
C GLY A 138 32.08 2.75 3.14
N TYR A 139 30.92 2.18 3.39
CA TYR A 139 30.66 1.24 4.46
C TYR A 139 31.46 -0.05 4.27
N ALA A 140 32.30 -0.38 5.24
CA ALA A 140 33.14 -1.59 5.25
C ALA A 140 32.79 -2.58 6.36
N GLY A 141 32.07 -2.12 7.41
CA GLY A 141 31.71 -2.98 8.53
C GLY A 141 30.88 -2.24 9.59
N PRO A 142 30.49 -2.93 10.68
CA PRO A 142 29.62 -2.39 11.72
C PRO A 142 30.15 -1.10 12.41
N GLU A 143 31.44 -0.87 12.36
CA GLU A 143 32.11 0.35 12.87
C GLU A 143 31.73 1.59 12.06
N ASP A 144 31.29 1.43 10.81
CA ASP A 144 30.88 2.53 9.93
C ASP A 144 29.37 2.87 10.04
N ARG A 145 28.65 2.26 11.01
CA ARG A 145 27.19 2.47 11.11
C ARG A 145 26.78 3.93 11.23
N ALA A 146 27.55 4.75 11.95
CA ALA A 146 27.26 6.18 12.08
C ALA A 146 27.33 6.91 10.73
N LYS A 147 28.38 6.60 9.94
CA LYS A 147 28.53 7.15 8.58
C LYS A 147 27.38 6.69 7.65
N LEU A 148 26.93 5.44 7.81
CA LEU A 148 25.78 4.94 7.04
C LEU A 148 24.51 5.72 7.38
N ILE A 149 24.23 5.96 8.66
CA ILE A 149 23.08 6.76 9.11
C ILE A 149 23.17 8.15 8.53
N GLU A 150 24.31 8.85 8.70
CA GLU A 150 24.54 10.20 8.16
C GLU A 150 24.35 10.24 6.63
N ALA A 151 24.82 9.21 5.91
CA ALA A 151 24.67 9.12 4.47
C ALA A 151 23.20 8.95 4.05
N VAL A 152 22.43 8.15 4.77
CA VAL A 152 20.99 7.97 4.51
C VAL A 152 20.22 9.24 4.88
N GLU A 153 20.53 9.88 6.01
CA GLU A 153 19.93 11.16 6.43
C GLU A 153 20.17 12.30 5.43
N ALA A 154 21.30 12.24 4.71
CA ALA A 154 21.63 13.22 3.67
C ALA A 154 20.91 12.99 2.32
N MET A 155 20.24 11.86 2.15
CA MET A 155 19.43 11.61 0.96
C MET A 155 18.21 12.53 1.00
N THR A 156 17.95 13.28 -0.09
CA THR A 156 16.77 14.15 -0.16
C THR A 156 15.78 13.64 -1.18
N ASP A 157 16.24 13.37 -2.38
CA ASP A 157 15.38 13.02 -3.51
C ASP A 157 15.73 11.64 -4.06
N MET A 158 14.71 10.82 -4.20
CA MET A 158 14.77 9.51 -4.83
C MET A 158 13.83 9.52 -6.04
N PRO A 159 14.36 9.72 -7.27
CA PRO A 159 13.53 9.79 -8.47
C PRO A 159 12.91 8.43 -8.78
N HIS A 160 11.76 8.46 -9.47
CA HIS A 160 11.15 7.24 -10.00
C HIS A 160 12.13 6.51 -10.91
N SER A 161 12.32 5.23 -10.68
CA SER A 161 13.24 4.38 -11.41
C SER A 161 12.93 2.90 -11.17
N MET A 162 13.67 2.01 -11.82
CA MET A 162 13.64 0.57 -11.50
C MET A 162 13.99 0.27 -10.03
N GLU A 163 14.85 1.10 -9.41
CA GLU A 163 15.23 0.96 -8.01
C GLU A 163 14.16 1.52 -7.07
N HIS A 164 13.34 2.47 -7.54
CA HIS A 164 12.26 3.14 -6.82
C HIS A 164 10.93 3.10 -7.60
N PRO A 165 10.33 1.90 -7.73
CA PRO A 165 9.13 1.71 -8.55
C PRO A 165 7.85 2.35 -7.99
N GLN A 166 7.80 2.67 -6.69
CA GLN A 166 6.65 3.39 -6.11
C GLN A 166 6.50 4.83 -6.62
N GLY A 167 7.43 5.32 -7.42
CA GLY A 167 7.49 6.71 -7.86
C GLY A 167 8.53 7.53 -7.11
N ALA A 168 8.61 8.82 -7.48
CA ALA A 168 9.51 9.75 -6.82
C ALA A 168 9.18 9.91 -5.33
N LYS A 169 10.23 10.11 -4.51
CA LYS A 169 10.12 10.25 -3.07
C LYS A 169 11.03 11.35 -2.56
N VAL A 170 10.66 11.92 -1.42
CA VAL A 170 11.48 12.83 -0.62
C VAL A 170 11.75 12.17 0.71
N PHE A 171 13.01 12.07 1.07
CA PHE A 171 13.43 11.60 2.38
C PHE A 171 13.65 12.77 3.33
N ASN A 172 13.03 12.73 4.49
CA ASN A 172 13.28 13.68 5.56
C ASN A 172 14.28 13.07 6.56
N GLY A 173 15.55 13.46 6.44
CA GLY A 173 16.62 12.95 7.29
C GLY A 173 16.44 13.26 8.78
N LYS A 174 15.70 14.32 9.15
CA LYS A 174 15.43 14.65 10.56
C LYS A 174 14.46 13.66 11.21
N THR A 175 13.39 13.35 10.52
CA THR A 175 12.31 12.50 11.04
C THR A 175 12.45 11.05 10.64
N HIS A 176 13.39 10.72 9.77
CA HIS A 176 13.57 9.41 9.12
C HIS A 176 12.30 8.94 8.36
N GLN A 177 11.50 9.89 7.87
CA GLN A 177 10.31 9.61 7.10
C GLN A 177 10.56 9.76 5.60
N VAL A 178 9.90 8.91 4.84
CA VAL A 178 9.86 9.00 3.38
C VAL A 178 8.47 9.46 2.98
N PHE A 179 8.41 10.49 2.15
CA PHE A 179 7.19 11.02 1.55
C PHE A 179 7.18 10.69 0.06
N GLY A 180 6.11 10.13 -0.40
CA GLY A 180 5.93 9.74 -1.79
C GLY A 180 4.48 9.87 -2.22
N HIS A 181 4.23 9.63 -3.49
CA HIS A 181 2.86 9.54 -3.99
C HIS A 181 2.09 8.47 -3.24
N GLN A 182 0.80 8.73 -3.02
CA GLN A 182 -0.16 7.75 -2.55
C GLN A 182 -1.17 7.53 -3.68
N TYR A 183 -1.60 6.31 -3.82
CA TYR A 183 -2.47 5.90 -4.92
C TYR A 183 -3.81 5.49 -4.36
N ILE A 184 -4.88 5.99 -4.97
CA ILE A 184 -6.25 5.57 -4.65
C ILE A 184 -6.77 4.77 -5.82
N THR A 185 -7.14 3.53 -5.55
CA THR A 185 -7.70 2.61 -6.51
C THR A 185 -9.16 2.32 -6.18
N LYS A 186 -9.91 1.90 -7.17
CA LYS A 186 -11.30 1.49 -7.05
C LYS A 186 -11.47 0.12 -7.69
N VAL A 187 -12.19 -0.76 -7.05
CA VAL A 187 -12.59 -2.03 -7.68
C VAL A 187 -13.61 -1.73 -8.77
N THR A 188 -13.26 -2.10 -9.98
CA THR A 188 -14.09 -1.94 -11.19
C THR A 188 -13.89 -3.14 -12.08
N ASP A 189 -14.97 -3.84 -12.40
CA ASP A 189 -14.94 -5.07 -13.21
C ASP A 189 -13.95 -6.12 -12.68
N GLY A 190 -13.89 -6.29 -11.36
CA GLY A 190 -12.99 -7.24 -10.70
C GLY A 190 -11.51 -6.85 -10.73
N LYS A 191 -11.18 -5.58 -10.98
CA LYS A 191 -9.81 -5.04 -11.01
C LYS A 191 -9.69 -3.80 -10.15
N LEU A 192 -8.50 -3.57 -9.59
CA LEU A 192 -8.16 -2.32 -8.93
C LEU A 192 -7.72 -1.28 -9.97
N MET A 193 -8.59 -0.35 -10.30
CA MET A 193 -8.32 0.71 -11.25
C MET A 193 -7.85 1.96 -10.52
N LEU A 194 -6.71 2.53 -10.92
CA LEU A 194 -6.20 3.79 -10.38
C LEU A 194 -7.18 4.92 -10.69
N VAL A 195 -7.64 5.63 -9.66
CA VAL A 195 -8.57 6.74 -9.81
C VAL A 195 -7.99 8.07 -9.34
N HIS A 196 -6.96 8.04 -8.48
CA HIS A 196 -6.27 9.24 -8.03
C HIS A 196 -4.84 8.94 -7.58
N THR A 197 -3.94 9.88 -7.85
CA THR A 197 -2.58 9.90 -7.32
C THR A 197 -2.40 11.22 -6.56
N THR A 198 -2.01 11.15 -5.29
CA THR A 198 -1.72 12.37 -4.51
C THR A 198 -0.40 12.99 -4.97
N SER A 199 -0.26 14.31 -4.81
CA SER A 199 1.06 14.94 -4.90
C SER A 199 1.92 14.57 -3.68
N ILE A 200 3.24 14.71 -3.79
CA ILE A 200 4.14 14.53 -2.62
C ILE A 200 3.83 15.62 -1.58
N GLU A 201 3.55 16.87 -2.03
CA GLU A 201 3.23 17.98 -1.15
C GLU A 201 2.03 17.69 -0.24
N ASP A 202 1.01 17.00 -0.75
CA ASP A 202 -0.17 16.62 0.03
C ASP A 202 0.12 15.57 1.12
N THR A 203 1.28 14.92 1.04
CA THR A 203 1.68 13.90 2.02
C THR A 203 2.63 14.45 3.10
N LEU A 204 3.17 15.67 2.91
CA LEU A 204 4.08 16.27 3.87
C LEU A 204 3.36 16.68 5.15
N TYR A 205 4.04 16.51 6.28
CA TYR A 205 3.62 17.02 7.57
C TYR A 205 4.81 17.63 8.32
N PRO A 206 4.58 18.54 9.30
CA PRO A 206 5.64 19.19 10.06
C PRO A 206 6.53 18.19 10.83
N ASP A 207 7.82 18.53 10.94
CA ASP A 207 8.76 17.76 11.74
C ASP A 207 8.35 17.78 13.22
N GLU A 208 8.09 16.62 13.81
CA GLU A 208 7.80 16.49 15.24
C GLU A 208 9.04 16.09 16.05
N VAL A 209 10.03 15.48 15.39
CA VAL A 209 11.26 14.97 16.00
C VAL A 209 12.43 15.29 15.09
N ASP A 210 13.60 15.52 15.67
CA ASP A 210 14.87 15.65 14.96
C ASP A 210 15.85 14.58 15.46
N TYR A 211 15.95 13.48 14.73
CA TYR A 211 16.82 12.36 15.05
C TYR A 211 18.29 12.65 14.75
N THR A 212 18.60 13.62 13.87
CA THR A 212 20.00 13.99 13.55
C THR A 212 20.75 14.57 14.76
N THR A 213 20.03 14.99 15.79
CA THR A 213 20.61 15.49 17.05
C THR A 213 20.90 14.38 18.07
N GLN A 214 20.55 13.14 17.77
CA GLN A 214 20.74 12.01 18.67
C GLN A 214 22.04 11.26 18.34
N SER A 215 22.70 10.75 19.36
CA SER A 215 23.86 9.86 19.19
C SER A 215 23.40 8.41 19.12
N PHE A 216 23.86 7.68 18.13
CA PHE A 216 23.56 6.26 17.92
C PHE A 216 24.76 5.37 18.30
#